data_d3543035482fc2907ff8d805226ce907
#
_entry.id   d3543035482fc2907ff8d805226ce907
#
_cell.length_a   1.000
_cell.length_b   1.000
_cell.length_c   1.000
_cell.angle_alpha   90.00
_cell.angle_beta   90.00
_cell.angle_gamma   90.00
#
_symmetry.space_group_name_H-M   'P 1'
#
loop_
_entity.id
_entity.type
_entity.pdbx_description
1 polymer ?
#
loop_
_entity_poly.entity_id
_entity_poly.type
_entity_poly.pdbx_seq_one_letter_code
_entity_poly.pdbx_strand_id
1 'polypeptide(L)'
;ETINQASMRSWMVENRRSGKTSRSIARQLSSVKSFYRWFAERHGIDPTMVLITKAPKFEKKLPRALSQEAAKEISSSIDLTDNEPWIIARDTAVILLLYGCGLRISEALNLKYNEMPLTDTLKIKGKGEKVRVVPILQIAREAVKNYLKILPFTLNNNDNIFRGVRGGSLNPRSIQLVMKSIREKLGIATNATPHSLRHSFATHLLTSGTDLRSIQELLGHASLSTTQIYTSVDLSHLMDVYSKTHPKAKSNIN
;
A
#
# COMPACT_ATOMS: atom_id res chain seq x y z
N GLU A 1 -3.26 -36.31 -18.84
CA GLU A 1 -4.44 -35.64 -19.46
C GLU A 1 -4.03 -34.29 -20.01
N THR A 2 -4.25 -34.07 -21.30
CA THR A 2 -3.97 -32.79 -21.94
C THR A 2 -5.11 -31.80 -21.64
N ILE A 3 -4.80 -30.65 -21.08
CA ILE A 3 -5.78 -29.60 -20.85
C ILE A 3 -6.20 -28.99 -22.19
N ASN A 4 -7.49 -29.06 -22.44
CA ASN A 4 -8.11 -28.50 -23.65
C ASN A 4 -8.99 -27.28 -23.30
N GLN A 5 -9.50 -26.61 -24.34
CA GLN A 5 -10.33 -25.43 -24.17
C GLN A 5 -11.67 -25.74 -23.45
N ALA A 6 -12.21 -26.95 -23.62
CA ALA A 6 -13.44 -27.38 -22.94
C ALA A 6 -13.20 -27.51 -21.42
N SER A 7 -12.08 -28.12 -21.00
CA SER A 7 -11.69 -28.22 -19.59
C SER A 7 -11.56 -26.86 -18.92
N MET A 8 -10.95 -25.88 -19.62
CA MET A 8 -10.82 -24.51 -19.10
C MET A 8 -12.17 -23.80 -18.98
N ARG A 9 -13.08 -24.01 -19.92
CA ARG A 9 -14.46 -23.48 -19.85
C ARG A 9 -15.23 -24.12 -18.70
N SER A 10 -15.20 -25.44 -18.58
CA SER A 10 -15.86 -26.17 -17.48
C SER A 10 -15.36 -25.69 -16.12
N TRP A 11 -14.06 -25.51 -15.96
CA TRP A 11 -13.46 -24.95 -14.74
C TRP A 11 -14.00 -23.54 -14.43
N MET A 12 -14.13 -22.68 -15.41
CA MET A 12 -14.70 -21.33 -15.20
C MET A 12 -16.18 -21.37 -14.84
N VAL A 13 -16.96 -22.27 -15.45
CA VAL A 13 -18.38 -22.48 -15.16
C VAL A 13 -18.57 -22.97 -13.73
N GLU A 14 -17.78 -23.97 -13.31
CA GLU A 14 -17.85 -24.49 -11.95
C GLU A 14 -17.49 -23.43 -10.89
N ASN A 15 -16.45 -22.62 -11.14
CA ASN A 15 -16.13 -21.50 -10.27
C ASN A 15 -17.26 -20.46 -10.19
N ARG A 16 -18.02 -20.27 -11.27
CA ARG A 16 -19.19 -19.38 -11.27
C ARG A 16 -20.36 -19.99 -10.50
N ARG A 17 -20.61 -21.30 -10.65
CA ARG A 17 -21.64 -22.04 -9.88
C ARG A 17 -21.34 -22.01 -8.37
N SER A 18 -20.09 -22.04 -7.98
CA SER A 18 -19.66 -21.89 -6.57
C SER A 18 -19.76 -20.45 -6.05
N GLY A 19 -20.42 -19.52 -6.77
CA GLY A 19 -20.67 -18.15 -6.33
C GLY A 19 -19.52 -17.17 -6.53
N LYS A 20 -18.44 -17.54 -7.23
CA LYS A 20 -17.30 -16.62 -7.45
C LYS A 20 -17.65 -15.56 -8.49
N THR A 21 -17.22 -14.33 -8.21
CA THR A 21 -17.41 -13.20 -9.14
C THR A 21 -16.52 -13.33 -10.37
N SER A 22 -16.93 -12.73 -11.50
CA SER A 22 -16.12 -12.68 -12.75
C SER A 22 -14.71 -12.13 -12.49
N ARG A 23 -14.55 -11.16 -11.59
CA ARG A 23 -13.24 -10.62 -11.18
C ARG A 23 -12.39 -11.66 -10.47
N SER A 24 -12.97 -12.45 -9.57
CA SER A 24 -12.27 -13.53 -8.88
C SER A 24 -11.82 -14.63 -9.83
N ILE A 25 -12.68 -15.03 -10.77
CA ILE A 25 -12.36 -16.02 -11.81
C ILE A 25 -11.24 -15.51 -12.72
N ALA A 26 -11.29 -14.25 -13.15
CA ALA A 26 -10.23 -13.65 -13.97
C ALA A 26 -8.87 -13.64 -13.24
N ARG A 27 -8.87 -13.35 -11.93
CA ARG A 27 -7.66 -13.40 -11.09
C ARG A 27 -7.11 -14.82 -10.97
N GLN A 28 -7.96 -15.81 -10.73
CA GLN A 28 -7.59 -17.22 -10.68
C GLN A 28 -7.03 -17.70 -12.02
N LEU A 29 -7.66 -17.34 -13.14
CA LEU A 29 -7.16 -17.65 -14.47
C LEU A 29 -5.78 -17.07 -14.72
N SER A 30 -5.49 -15.85 -14.24
CA SER A 30 -4.14 -15.27 -14.34
C SER A 30 -3.11 -16.10 -13.57
N SER A 31 -3.46 -16.61 -12.39
CA SER A 31 -2.58 -17.49 -11.61
C SER A 31 -2.34 -18.83 -12.31
N VAL A 32 -3.40 -19.43 -12.87
CA VAL A 32 -3.30 -20.65 -13.67
C VAL A 32 -2.39 -20.45 -14.88
N LYS A 33 -2.57 -19.33 -15.63
CA LYS A 33 -1.70 -19.01 -16.76
C LYS A 33 -0.23 -18.83 -16.37
N SER A 34 0.03 -18.17 -15.24
CA SER A 34 1.39 -17.99 -14.74
C SER A 34 2.02 -19.34 -14.35
N PHE A 35 1.26 -20.20 -13.71
CA PHE A 35 1.71 -21.57 -13.40
C PHE A 35 2.04 -22.36 -14.65
N TYR A 36 1.16 -22.35 -15.66
CA TYR A 36 1.39 -23.11 -16.90
C TYR A 36 2.56 -22.59 -17.72
N ARG A 37 2.86 -21.27 -17.74
CA ARG A 37 4.08 -20.76 -18.35
C ARG A 37 5.33 -21.34 -17.68
N TRP A 38 5.37 -21.25 -16.36
CA TRP A 38 6.48 -21.77 -15.57
C TRP A 38 6.64 -23.29 -15.71
N PHE A 39 5.53 -24.03 -15.74
CA PHE A 39 5.50 -25.48 -15.83
C PHE A 39 5.91 -25.97 -17.22
N ALA A 40 5.46 -25.30 -18.26
CA ALA A 40 5.80 -25.60 -19.66
C ALA A 40 7.29 -25.49 -19.94
N GLU A 41 7.93 -24.44 -19.45
CA GLU A 41 9.38 -24.23 -19.59
C GLU A 41 10.21 -25.38 -18.95
N ARG A 42 9.69 -26.03 -17.92
CA ARG A 42 10.40 -27.09 -17.18
C ARG A 42 10.09 -28.49 -17.63
N HIS A 43 8.93 -28.70 -18.21
CA HIS A 43 8.41 -30.04 -18.52
C HIS A 43 8.09 -30.26 -20.01
N GLY A 44 8.39 -29.28 -20.87
CA GLY A 44 8.17 -29.38 -22.30
C GLY A 44 6.71 -29.52 -22.73
N ILE A 45 5.76 -29.05 -21.89
CA ILE A 45 4.32 -29.16 -22.14
C ILE A 45 3.85 -27.92 -22.92
N ASP A 46 2.98 -28.08 -23.92
CA ASP A 46 2.37 -26.97 -24.62
C ASP A 46 1.28 -26.27 -23.76
N PRO A 47 1.50 -25.02 -23.30
CA PRO A 47 0.54 -24.28 -22.50
C PRO A 47 -0.49 -23.49 -23.32
N THR A 48 -0.44 -23.57 -24.65
CA THR A 48 -1.17 -22.68 -25.59
C THR A 48 -2.66 -22.62 -25.25
N MET A 49 -3.33 -23.75 -25.04
CA MET A 49 -4.77 -23.79 -24.77
C MET A 49 -5.15 -23.08 -23.46
N VAL A 50 -4.29 -23.11 -22.44
CA VAL A 50 -4.48 -22.36 -21.21
C VAL A 50 -4.24 -20.86 -21.44
N LEU A 51 -3.19 -20.52 -22.17
CA LEU A 51 -2.77 -19.13 -22.37
C LEU A 51 -3.74 -18.32 -23.23
N ILE A 52 -4.36 -18.93 -24.27
CA ILE A 52 -5.35 -18.28 -25.13
C ILE A 52 -6.73 -18.16 -24.47
N THR A 53 -7.00 -18.86 -23.37
CA THR A 53 -8.28 -18.82 -22.68
C THR A 53 -8.60 -17.37 -22.22
N LYS A 54 -9.75 -16.84 -22.67
CA LYS A 54 -10.16 -15.47 -22.33
C LYS A 54 -10.79 -15.41 -20.93
N ALA A 55 -10.37 -14.44 -20.15
CA ALA A 55 -10.99 -14.16 -18.86
C ALA A 55 -12.43 -13.66 -19.04
N PRO A 56 -13.34 -13.96 -18.09
CA PRO A 56 -14.68 -13.38 -18.12
C PRO A 56 -14.59 -11.85 -17.99
N LYS A 57 -15.42 -11.16 -18.76
CA LYS A 57 -15.53 -9.71 -18.69
C LYS A 57 -16.06 -9.30 -17.31
N PHE A 58 -15.51 -8.27 -16.73
CA PHE A 58 -16.00 -7.64 -15.51
C PHE A 58 -15.75 -6.13 -15.56
N GLU A 59 -16.62 -5.40 -14.94
CA GLU A 59 -16.49 -3.95 -14.83
C GLU A 59 -15.30 -3.61 -13.91
N LYS A 60 -14.33 -2.88 -14.44
CA LYS A 60 -13.24 -2.34 -13.66
C LYS A 60 -13.73 -1.07 -12.97
N LYS A 61 -14.23 -1.20 -11.73
CA LYS A 61 -14.46 -0.01 -10.91
C LYS A 61 -13.10 0.66 -10.67
N LEU A 62 -12.96 1.87 -11.19
CA LEU A 62 -11.77 2.69 -10.91
C LEU A 62 -11.70 2.93 -9.41
N PRO A 63 -10.55 2.73 -8.76
CA PRO A 63 -10.37 3.15 -7.38
C PRO A 63 -10.65 4.64 -7.30
N ARG A 64 -11.62 5.05 -6.51
CA ARG A 64 -11.81 6.47 -6.21
C ARG A 64 -10.87 6.84 -5.07
N ALA A 65 -10.06 7.88 -5.30
CA ALA A 65 -9.31 8.50 -4.22
C ALA A 65 -10.30 9.00 -3.14
N LEU A 66 -9.89 8.95 -1.90
CA LEU A 66 -10.64 9.61 -0.83
C LEU A 66 -10.52 11.13 -1.02
N SER A 67 -11.53 11.87 -0.61
CA SER A 67 -11.38 13.32 -0.52
C SER A 67 -10.30 13.68 0.50
N GLN A 68 -9.79 14.90 0.44
CA GLN A 68 -8.80 15.37 1.41
C GLN A 68 -9.37 15.37 2.83
N GLU A 69 -10.64 15.74 2.97
CA GLU A 69 -11.39 15.75 4.22
C GLU A 69 -11.51 14.34 4.79
N ALA A 70 -11.97 13.37 3.99
CA ALA A 70 -12.10 11.97 4.43
C ALA A 70 -10.74 11.36 4.83
N ALA A 71 -9.67 11.67 4.09
CA ALA A 71 -8.33 11.19 4.42
C ALA A 71 -7.78 11.84 5.72
N LYS A 72 -8.07 13.12 5.96
CA LYS A 72 -7.75 13.81 7.22
C LYS A 72 -8.56 13.21 8.36
N GLU A 73 -9.85 13.04 8.18
CA GLU A 73 -10.78 12.53 9.18
C GLU A 73 -10.41 11.11 9.62
N ILE A 74 -10.09 10.20 8.69
CA ILE A 74 -9.58 8.87 9.00
C ILE A 74 -8.33 8.95 9.88
N SER A 75 -7.38 9.82 9.55
CA SER A 75 -6.13 9.93 10.30
C SER A 75 -6.24 10.63 11.65
N SER A 76 -7.31 11.40 11.89
CA SER A 76 -7.59 12.05 13.18
C SER A 76 -8.57 11.28 14.06
N SER A 77 -9.28 10.29 13.52
CA SER A 77 -10.32 9.53 14.23
C SER A 77 -9.85 8.16 14.74
N ILE A 78 -8.55 7.92 14.74
CA ILE A 78 -7.98 6.66 15.25
C ILE A 78 -8.20 6.56 16.77
N ASP A 79 -8.19 7.69 17.46
CA ASP A 79 -8.46 7.80 18.90
C ASP A 79 -9.88 7.35 19.29
N LEU A 80 -10.78 7.24 18.30
CA LEU A 80 -12.14 6.69 18.52
C LEU A 80 -12.14 5.16 18.68
N THR A 81 -11.02 4.49 18.52
CA THR A 81 -10.91 3.05 18.77
C THR A 81 -10.67 2.82 20.27
N ASP A 82 -11.49 1.97 20.91
CA ASP A 82 -11.34 1.59 22.33
C ASP A 82 -10.14 0.61 22.49
N ASN A 83 -8.94 1.07 22.12
CA ASN A 83 -7.70 0.29 22.19
C ASN A 83 -6.74 0.89 23.22
N GLU A 84 -5.76 0.10 23.63
CA GLU A 84 -4.65 0.59 24.46
C GLU A 84 -3.90 1.75 23.78
N PRO A 85 -3.37 2.73 24.53
CA PRO A 85 -2.73 3.93 23.96
C PRO A 85 -1.61 3.63 22.96
N TRP A 86 -0.80 2.59 23.21
CA TRP A 86 0.26 2.21 22.28
C TRP A 86 -0.26 1.62 20.96
N ILE A 87 -1.42 0.96 20.97
CA ILE A 87 -2.10 0.44 19.77
C ILE A 87 -2.63 1.61 18.94
N ILE A 88 -3.25 2.59 19.58
CA ILE A 88 -3.71 3.83 18.94
C ILE A 88 -2.53 4.55 18.29
N ALA A 89 -1.44 4.77 19.03
CA ALA A 89 -0.23 5.42 18.51
C ALA A 89 0.40 4.63 17.35
N ARG A 90 0.42 3.30 17.43
CA ARG A 90 0.86 2.42 16.33
C ARG A 90 0.05 2.62 15.06
N ASP A 91 -1.25 2.56 15.18
CA ASP A 91 -2.17 2.61 14.04
C ASP A 91 -2.15 4.00 13.41
N THR A 92 -2.06 5.06 14.24
CA THR A 92 -1.82 6.44 13.80
C THR A 92 -0.54 6.57 12.99
N ALA A 93 0.59 6.06 13.51
CA ALA A 93 1.86 6.11 12.81
C ALA A 93 1.81 5.38 11.46
N VAL A 94 1.21 4.18 11.40
CA VAL A 94 1.05 3.44 10.14
C VAL A 94 0.19 4.22 9.15
N ILE A 95 -0.97 4.74 9.55
CA ILE A 95 -1.87 5.48 8.66
C ILE A 95 -1.21 6.76 8.13
N LEU A 96 -0.45 7.47 8.97
CA LEU A 96 0.30 8.65 8.54
C LEU A 96 1.42 8.30 7.54
N LEU A 97 2.09 7.17 7.69
CA LEU A 97 3.07 6.70 6.70
C LEU A 97 2.40 6.33 5.36
N LEU A 98 1.21 5.72 5.39
CA LEU A 98 0.48 5.35 4.17
C LEU A 98 -0.04 6.59 3.42
N TYR A 99 -0.67 7.54 4.13
CA TYR A 99 -1.26 8.72 3.53
C TYR A 99 -0.26 9.86 3.37
N GLY A 100 0.58 10.10 4.38
CA GLY A 100 1.54 11.20 4.37
C GLY A 100 2.77 10.94 3.52
N CYS A 101 3.19 9.70 3.32
CA CYS A 101 4.41 9.35 2.59
C CYS A 101 4.14 8.42 1.40
N GLY A 102 2.90 8.04 1.17
CA GLY A 102 2.51 7.18 0.06
C GLY A 102 3.14 5.79 0.09
N LEU A 103 3.52 5.26 1.25
CA LEU A 103 4.09 3.92 1.37
C LEU A 103 3.05 2.84 1.07
N ARG A 104 3.51 1.70 0.52
CA ARG A 104 2.69 0.48 0.54
C ARG A 104 2.60 -0.04 1.97
N ILE A 105 1.47 -0.70 2.32
CA ILE A 105 1.32 -1.25 3.66
C ILE A 105 2.47 -2.19 4.05
N SER A 106 2.93 -3.03 3.13
CA SER A 106 4.08 -3.92 3.37
C SER A 106 5.39 -3.15 3.59
N GLU A 107 5.59 -2.03 2.91
CA GLU A 107 6.77 -1.17 3.09
C GLU A 107 6.76 -0.51 4.46
N ALA A 108 5.63 0.06 4.87
CA ALA A 108 5.48 0.64 6.20
C ALA A 108 5.68 -0.40 7.32
N LEU A 109 5.04 -1.56 7.21
CA LEU A 109 5.12 -2.60 8.25
C LEU A 109 6.46 -3.35 8.31
N ASN A 110 7.29 -3.25 7.28
CA ASN A 110 8.63 -3.84 7.24
C ASN A 110 9.74 -2.90 7.68
N LEU A 111 9.43 -1.68 8.11
CA LEU A 111 10.42 -0.77 8.70
C LEU A 111 11.11 -1.43 9.90
N LYS A 112 12.43 -1.34 9.93
CA LYS A 112 13.25 -1.99 10.94
C LYS A 112 13.67 -1.02 12.05
N TYR A 113 13.96 -1.56 13.22
CA TYR A 113 14.39 -0.75 14.36
C TYR A 113 15.76 -0.08 14.13
N ASN A 114 16.66 -0.72 13.38
CA ASN A 114 17.95 -0.13 13.00
C ASN A 114 17.83 1.04 12.00
N GLU A 115 16.65 1.28 11.42
CA GLU A 115 16.36 2.44 10.57
C GLU A 115 15.86 3.64 11.38
N MET A 116 15.75 3.50 12.70
CA MET A 116 15.27 4.55 13.59
C MET A 116 16.43 5.36 14.19
N PRO A 117 16.25 6.65 14.46
CA PRO A 117 15.06 7.46 14.17
C PRO A 117 14.88 7.74 12.67
N LEU A 118 13.63 7.89 12.22
CA LEU A 118 13.35 8.28 10.84
C LEU A 118 13.85 9.70 10.57
N THR A 119 14.57 9.86 9.46
CA THR A 119 15.01 11.17 8.95
C THR A 119 13.96 11.76 8.01
N ASP A 120 14.28 12.89 7.36
CA ASP A 120 13.39 13.54 6.38
C ASP A 120 13.13 12.68 5.14
N THR A 121 13.94 11.64 4.93
CA THR A 121 13.82 10.74 3.80
C THR A 121 14.00 9.28 4.21
N LEU A 122 13.36 8.39 3.48
CA LEU A 122 13.45 6.95 3.68
C LEU A 122 13.80 6.26 2.35
N LYS A 123 14.78 5.36 2.37
CA LYS A 123 15.13 4.52 1.23
C LYS A 123 14.26 3.26 1.24
N ILE A 124 13.42 3.09 0.24
CA ILE A 124 12.55 1.92 0.09
C ILE A 124 13.07 1.03 -1.02
N LYS A 125 13.36 -0.22 -0.68
CA LYS A 125 13.68 -1.27 -1.66
C LYS A 125 12.38 -1.79 -2.30
N GLY A 126 12.29 -1.70 -3.62
CA GLY A 126 11.19 -2.22 -4.42
C GLY A 126 11.50 -3.57 -5.06
N LYS A 127 10.62 -4.01 -5.96
CA LYS A 127 10.80 -5.23 -6.74
C LYS A 127 12.03 -5.11 -7.65
N GLY A 128 12.92 -6.12 -7.67
CA GLY A 128 14.13 -6.15 -8.51
C GLY A 128 15.22 -5.23 -7.99
N GLU A 129 15.42 -5.13 -6.67
CA GLU A 129 16.46 -4.34 -5.99
C GLU A 129 16.45 -2.82 -6.29
N LYS A 130 15.41 -2.34 -6.98
CA LYS A 130 15.28 -0.90 -7.25
C LYS A 130 15.01 -0.16 -5.94
N VAL A 131 15.86 0.82 -5.65
CA VAL A 131 15.71 1.69 -4.47
C VAL A 131 15.06 2.99 -4.92
N ARG A 132 14.07 3.46 -4.14
CA ARG A 132 13.53 4.81 -4.26
C ARG A 132 13.66 5.55 -2.94
N VAL A 133 13.82 6.85 -3.00
CA VAL A 133 13.81 7.73 -1.84
C VAL A 133 12.41 8.31 -1.68
N VAL A 134 11.86 8.26 -0.49
CA VAL A 134 10.53 8.78 -0.15
C VAL A 134 10.69 9.85 0.93
N PRO A 135 10.15 11.06 0.73
CA PRO A 135 10.12 12.07 1.79
C PRO A 135 9.19 11.64 2.92
N ILE A 136 9.59 11.91 4.15
CA ILE A 136 8.81 11.60 5.35
C ILE A 136 8.37 12.89 6.02
N LEU A 137 7.07 13.11 6.11
CA LEU A 137 6.50 14.27 6.82
C LEU A 137 6.93 14.26 8.29
N GLN A 138 7.19 15.44 8.84
CA GLN A 138 7.50 15.61 10.26
C GLN A 138 6.45 14.95 11.16
N ILE A 139 5.17 15.16 10.89
CA ILE A 139 4.07 14.55 11.64
C ILE A 139 4.12 13.01 11.65
N ALA A 140 4.56 12.38 10.56
CA ALA A 140 4.71 10.92 10.49
C ALA A 140 5.92 10.44 11.30
N ARG A 141 7.03 11.19 11.27
CA ARG A 141 8.23 10.91 12.10
C ARG A 141 7.89 11.01 13.59
N GLU A 142 7.21 12.06 13.99
CA GLU A 142 6.77 12.28 15.37
C GLU A 142 5.81 11.19 15.83
N ALA A 143 4.87 10.78 14.99
CA ALA A 143 3.95 9.69 15.31
C ALA A 143 4.68 8.35 15.52
N VAL A 144 5.67 8.03 14.66
CA VAL A 144 6.53 6.84 14.86
C VAL A 144 7.34 6.94 16.14
N LYS A 145 7.95 8.11 16.41
CA LYS A 145 8.70 8.35 17.64
C LYS A 145 7.82 8.19 18.89
N ASN A 146 6.61 8.76 18.88
CA ASN A 146 5.65 8.66 19.97
C ASN A 146 5.21 7.22 20.21
N TYR A 147 4.92 6.48 19.14
CA TYR A 147 4.60 5.06 19.21
C TYR A 147 5.74 4.27 19.86
N LEU A 148 6.99 4.44 19.39
CA LEU A 148 8.16 3.72 19.94
C LEU A 148 8.42 4.04 21.41
N LYS A 149 8.10 5.26 21.87
CA LYS A 149 8.26 5.67 23.26
C LYS A 149 7.36 4.91 24.23
N ILE A 150 6.15 4.53 23.79
CA ILE A 150 5.14 3.86 24.63
C ILE A 150 4.92 2.39 24.25
N LEU A 151 5.71 1.87 23.31
CA LEU A 151 5.67 0.46 22.90
C LEU A 151 6.05 -0.45 24.09
N PRO A 152 5.22 -1.42 24.49
CA PRO A 152 5.50 -2.27 25.64
C PRO A 152 6.50 -3.41 25.36
N PHE A 153 7.07 -3.48 24.15
CA PHE A 153 7.97 -4.56 23.72
C PHE A 153 9.38 -4.03 23.48
N THR A 154 10.39 -4.77 23.92
CA THR A 154 11.79 -4.53 23.55
C THR A 154 12.02 -4.97 22.10
N LEU A 155 12.73 -4.15 21.33
CA LEU A 155 13.07 -4.41 19.94
C LEU A 155 14.57 -4.64 19.75
N ASN A 156 14.91 -5.65 18.95
CA ASN A 156 16.25 -5.83 18.41
C ASN A 156 16.42 -5.08 17.08
N ASN A 157 17.66 -4.81 16.67
CA ASN A 157 17.98 -4.04 15.48
C ASN A 157 17.24 -4.52 14.21
N ASN A 158 17.05 -5.84 14.04
CA ASN A 158 16.44 -6.41 12.86
C ASN A 158 14.91 -6.62 13.00
N ASP A 159 14.33 -6.25 14.13
CA ASP A 159 12.90 -6.35 14.34
C ASP A 159 12.14 -5.30 13.53
N ASN A 160 10.95 -5.69 13.04
CA ASN A 160 10.01 -4.72 12.50
C ASN A 160 9.51 -3.84 13.66
N ILE A 161 9.47 -2.51 13.46
CA ILE A 161 9.04 -1.59 14.52
C ILE A 161 7.57 -1.75 14.89
N PHE A 162 6.70 -2.06 13.92
CA PHE A 162 5.28 -2.21 14.18
C PHE A 162 4.93 -3.61 14.69
N ARG A 163 4.42 -3.66 15.93
CA ARG A 163 4.14 -4.92 16.64
C ARG A 163 2.64 -5.18 16.74
N GLY A 164 2.28 -6.44 16.62
CA GLY A 164 0.93 -6.92 16.95
C GLY A 164 0.73 -7.05 18.47
N VAL A 165 -0.49 -7.22 18.91
CA VAL A 165 -0.87 -7.30 20.33
C VAL A 165 -0.08 -8.36 21.12
N ARG A 166 0.35 -9.44 20.46
CA ARG A 166 1.14 -10.52 21.06
C ARG A 166 2.67 -10.32 20.92
N GLY A 167 3.12 -9.11 20.55
CA GLY A 167 4.54 -8.80 20.39
C GLY A 167 5.19 -9.26 19.08
N GLY A 168 4.52 -10.04 18.22
CA GLY A 168 5.01 -10.37 16.88
C GLY A 168 4.90 -9.21 15.90
N SER A 169 5.42 -9.36 14.67
CA SER A 169 5.27 -8.35 13.61
C SER A 169 3.79 -8.09 13.30
N LEU A 170 3.44 -6.82 13.07
CA LEU A 170 2.06 -6.42 12.80
C LEU A 170 1.57 -6.99 11.46
N ASN A 171 0.42 -7.66 11.49
CA ASN A 171 -0.20 -8.19 10.29
C ASN A 171 -0.93 -7.05 9.51
N PRO A 172 -0.74 -6.95 8.18
CA PRO A 172 -1.48 -5.98 7.36
C PRO A 172 -3.01 -6.03 7.55
N ARG A 173 -3.55 -7.19 7.86
CA ARG A 173 -4.99 -7.36 8.13
C ARG A 173 -5.47 -6.53 9.32
N SER A 174 -4.64 -6.35 10.34
CA SER A 174 -4.97 -5.53 11.51
C SER A 174 -5.28 -4.09 11.09
N ILE A 175 -4.42 -3.47 10.29
CA ILE A 175 -4.64 -2.10 9.77
C ILE A 175 -5.87 -2.03 8.86
N GLN A 176 -6.14 -3.06 8.07
CA GLN A 176 -7.37 -3.12 7.26
C GLN A 176 -8.62 -3.13 8.13
N LEU A 177 -8.59 -3.84 9.27
CA LEU A 177 -9.70 -3.90 10.22
C LEU A 177 -9.89 -2.56 10.95
N VAL A 178 -8.80 -1.92 11.37
CA VAL A 178 -8.83 -0.57 11.98
C VAL A 178 -9.48 0.42 11.01
N MET A 179 -9.02 0.47 9.76
CA MET A 179 -9.62 1.34 8.75
C MET A 179 -11.09 1.00 8.46
N LYS A 180 -11.46 -0.29 8.52
CA LYS A 180 -12.85 -0.70 8.39
C LYS A 180 -13.69 -0.15 9.55
N SER A 181 -13.24 -0.27 10.78
CA SER A 181 -13.93 0.24 11.98
C SER A 181 -14.10 1.77 11.91
N ILE A 182 -13.04 2.51 11.61
CA ILE A 182 -13.07 3.97 11.50
C ILE A 182 -14.07 4.42 10.43
N ARG A 183 -14.05 3.85 9.24
CA ARG A 183 -14.97 4.24 8.17
C ARG A 183 -16.43 3.94 8.51
N GLU A 184 -16.70 2.83 9.23
CA GLU A 184 -18.04 2.47 9.68
C GLU A 184 -18.55 3.49 10.72
N LYS A 185 -17.69 3.92 11.66
CA LYS A 185 -18.00 4.97 12.64
C LYS A 185 -18.24 6.34 12.01
N LEU A 186 -17.49 6.68 10.97
CA LEU A 186 -17.57 7.98 10.28
C LEU A 186 -18.56 8.00 9.10
N GLY A 187 -19.21 6.89 8.77
CA GLY A 187 -20.07 6.81 7.58
C GLY A 187 -19.36 7.00 6.24
N ILE A 188 -18.04 6.81 6.21
CA ILE A 188 -17.22 6.99 5.01
C ILE A 188 -17.40 5.80 4.04
N ALA A 189 -17.36 6.08 2.73
CA ALA A 189 -17.56 5.09 1.69
C ALA A 189 -16.64 3.85 1.84
N THR A 190 -17.14 2.69 1.43
CA THR A 190 -16.52 1.36 1.62
C THR A 190 -15.15 1.18 0.96
N ASN A 191 -14.71 2.10 0.11
CA ASN A 191 -13.43 2.07 -0.60
C ASN A 191 -12.24 2.59 0.22
N ALA A 192 -12.44 3.11 1.44
CA ALA A 192 -11.35 3.55 2.32
C ALA A 192 -10.54 2.34 2.82
N THR A 193 -9.41 2.10 2.18
CA THR A 193 -8.48 0.99 2.43
C THR A 193 -7.04 1.53 2.53
N PRO A 194 -6.06 0.79 3.05
CA PRO A 194 -4.66 1.20 3.01
C PRO A 194 -4.16 1.54 1.59
N HIS A 195 -4.67 0.83 0.58
CA HIS A 195 -4.31 1.11 -0.80
C HIS A 195 -4.93 2.42 -1.32
N SER A 196 -6.17 2.72 -0.92
CA SER A 196 -6.81 3.98 -1.31
C SER A 196 -6.18 5.19 -0.64
N LEU A 197 -5.64 5.09 0.58
CA LEU A 197 -4.86 6.17 1.21
C LEU A 197 -3.62 6.52 0.37
N ARG A 198 -2.88 5.51 -0.06
CA ARG A 198 -1.74 5.72 -0.97
C ARG A 198 -2.19 6.30 -2.33
N HIS A 199 -3.32 5.86 -2.86
CA HIS A 199 -3.87 6.43 -4.10
C HIS A 199 -4.30 7.88 -3.91
N SER A 200 -4.91 8.20 -2.76
CA SER A 200 -5.28 9.58 -2.39
C SER A 200 -4.06 10.47 -2.25
N PHE A 201 -2.97 9.98 -1.65
CA PHE A 201 -1.68 10.69 -1.63
C PHE A 201 -1.26 11.11 -3.05
N ALA A 202 -1.22 10.16 -4.00
CA ALA A 202 -0.85 10.46 -5.38
C ALA A 202 -1.79 11.49 -6.05
N THR A 203 -3.10 11.30 -5.88
CA THR A 203 -4.11 12.18 -6.47
C THR A 203 -4.05 13.59 -5.89
N HIS A 204 -3.87 13.71 -4.57
CA HIS A 204 -3.80 15.01 -3.91
C HIS A 204 -2.53 15.78 -4.28
N LEU A 205 -1.39 15.11 -4.46
CA LEU A 205 -0.19 15.75 -5.00
C LEU A 205 -0.39 16.22 -6.44
N LEU A 206 -1.03 15.40 -7.28
CA LEU A 206 -1.31 15.77 -8.66
C LEU A 206 -2.22 17.02 -8.75
N THR A 207 -3.31 17.03 -7.96
CA THR A 207 -4.23 18.19 -7.91
C THR A 207 -3.58 19.45 -7.33
N SER A 208 -2.52 19.30 -6.57
CA SER A 208 -1.74 20.39 -5.98
C SER A 208 -0.63 20.90 -6.90
N GLY A 209 -0.55 20.41 -8.14
CA GLY A 209 0.40 20.89 -9.15
C GLY A 209 1.71 20.13 -9.25
N THR A 210 1.88 19.04 -8.49
CA THR A 210 3.05 18.16 -8.64
C THR A 210 2.97 17.41 -9.97
N ASP A 211 4.04 17.38 -10.75
CA ASP A 211 4.04 16.68 -12.02
C ASP A 211 3.89 15.17 -11.86
N LEU A 212 3.25 14.55 -12.86
CA LEU A 212 2.91 13.13 -12.84
C LEU A 212 4.15 12.23 -12.77
N ARG A 213 5.27 12.65 -13.36
CA ARG A 213 6.51 11.87 -13.38
C ARG A 213 7.12 11.77 -12.00
N SER A 214 7.24 12.91 -11.29
CA SER A 214 7.71 12.94 -9.90
C SER A 214 6.85 12.07 -8.98
N ILE A 215 5.52 12.08 -9.17
CA ILE A 215 4.61 11.22 -8.41
C ILE A 215 4.84 9.74 -8.72
N GLN A 216 5.01 9.36 -9.99
CA GLN A 216 5.28 7.98 -10.38
C GLN A 216 6.61 7.45 -9.80
N GLU A 217 7.63 8.29 -9.78
CA GLU A 217 8.93 7.97 -9.20
C GLU A 217 8.83 7.78 -7.68
N LEU A 218 8.16 8.69 -6.97
CA LEU A 218 7.86 8.55 -5.53
C LEU A 218 7.14 7.25 -5.20
N LEU A 219 6.17 6.88 -6.02
CA LEU A 219 5.39 5.67 -5.81
C LEU A 219 6.13 4.39 -6.25
N GLY A 220 7.20 4.49 -7.02
CA GLY A 220 7.94 3.33 -7.54
C GLY A 220 7.09 2.51 -8.49
N HIS A 221 6.46 3.14 -9.48
CA HIS A 221 5.77 2.48 -10.58
C HIS A 221 6.79 1.92 -11.58
N ALA A 222 6.73 0.62 -11.87
CA ALA A 222 7.75 -0.15 -12.57
C ALA A 222 7.88 0.11 -14.09
N SER A 223 7.24 1.11 -14.67
CA SER A 223 7.11 1.22 -16.14
C SER A 223 8.01 2.24 -16.83
N LEU A 224 9.05 2.77 -16.18
CA LEU A 224 10.10 3.49 -16.91
C LEU A 224 11.46 3.12 -16.34
N SER A 225 12.32 2.64 -17.23
CA SER A 225 13.73 2.32 -16.98
C SER A 225 14.47 3.60 -16.64
N THR A 226 14.92 3.74 -15.43
CA THR A 226 16.21 4.30 -15.05
C THR A 226 16.27 4.47 -13.54
N THR A 227 17.34 4.02 -12.94
CA THR A 227 17.76 4.39 -11.59
C THR A 227 18.24 5.84 -11.68
N GLN A 228 17.31 6.79 -11.64
CA GLN A 228 17.69 8.18 -11.41
C GLN A 228 17.98 8.34 -9.92
N ILE A 229 19.23 8.57 -9.63
CA ILE A 229 19.69 9.06 -8.32
C ILE A 229 19.15 10.47 -8.21
N TYR A 230 18.21 10.71 -7.30
CA TYR A 230 17.77 12.07 -6.99
C TYR A 230 18.97 12.90 -6.58
N THR A 231 19.21 14.00 -7.29
CA THR A 231 20.13 15.00 -6.81
C THR A 231 19.54 15.68 -5.56
N SER A 232 20.38 16.22 -4.71
CA SER A 232 19.92 16.94 -3.52
C SER A 232 18.96 18.09 -3.86
N VAL A 233 19.10 18.68 -5.05
CA VAL A 233 18.25 19.76 -5.57
C VAL A 233 16.83 19.26 -5.94
N ASP A 234 16.74 18.09 -6.58
CA ASP A 234 15.44 17.49 -6.93
C ASP A 234 14.66 17.09 -5.68
N LEU A 235 15.36 16.61 -4.65
CA LEU A 235 14.76 16.20 -3.39
C LEU A 235 14.26 17.41 -2.60
N SER A 236 15.02 18.51 -2.54
CA SER A 236 14.62 19.73 -1.84
C SER A 236 13.39 20.39 -2.51
N HIS A 237 13.36 20.44 -3.83
CA HIS A 237 12.20 20.93 -4.58
C HIS A 237 10.95 20.07 -4.32
N LEU A 238 11.11 18.75 -4.34
CA LEU A 238 10.04 17.82 -4.04
C LEU A 238 9.50 17.98 -2.61
N MET A 239 10.39 18.13 -1.63
CA MET A 239 10.02 18.38 -0.23
C MET A 239 9.29 19.71 -0.07
N ASP A 240 9.69 20.74 -0.79
CA ASP A 240 9.10 22.07 -0.76
C ASP A 240 7.69 22.07 -1.37
N VAL A 241 7.52 21.46 -2.53
CA VAL A 241 6.20 21.23 -3.16
C VAL A 241 5.32 20.39 -2.23
N TYR A 242 5.85 19.32 -1.68
CA TYR A 242 5.13 18.40 -0.82
C TYR A 242 4.68 19.04 0.49
N SER A 243 5.54 19.79 1.18
CA SER A 243 5.21 20.51 2.42
C SER A 243 4.18 21.61 2.19
N LYS A 244 4.22 22.29 1.05
CA LYS A 244 3.25 23.34 0.67
C LYS A 244 1.90 22.77 0.25
N THR A 245 1.84 21.59 -0.30
CA THR A 245 0.64 21.05 -0.95
C THR A 245 -0.05 19.94 -0.17
N HIS A 246 0.67 19.19 0.67
CA HIS A 246 0.06 18.11 1.42
C HIS A 246 -0.81 18.61 2.57
N PRO A 247 -2.09 18.18 2.69
CA PRO A 247 -3.03 18.70 3.69
C PRO A 247 -2.57 18.55 5.15
N LYS A 248 -1.75 17.53 5.46
CA LYS A 248 -1.20 17.29 6.81
C LYS A 248 0.11 18.03 7.07
N ALA A 249 0.79 18.57 6.05
CA ALA A 249 1.98 19.39 6.26
C ALA A 249 1.63 20.80 6.76
N LYS A 250 0.42 21.28 6.44
CA LYS A 250 -0.07 22.62 6.83
C LYS A 250 -0.62 22.71 8.25
N SER A 251 -0.80 21.59 8.97
CA SER A 251 -1.39 21.59 10.30
C SER A 251 -0.43 21.92 11.45
N ASN A 252 0.83 22.25 11.17
CA ASN A 252 1.84 22.60 12.18
C ASN A 252 2.23 24.08 12.19
N ILE A 253 1.39 24.99 11.64
CA ILE A 253 1.59 26.45 11.75
C ILE A 253 0.40 27.01 12.53
N ASN A 254 0.38 26.73 13.82
CA ASN A 254 -0.23 27.54 14.88
C ASN A 254 0.38 27.13 16.21
#